data_4cbb7b44281393ddb5420d9a86246b32
#
_entry.id   4cbb7b44281393ddb5420d9a86246b32
#
_cell.length_a   1.000
_cell.length_b   1.000
_cell.length_c   1.000
_cell.angle_alpha   90.00
_cell.angle_beta   90.00
_cell.angle_gamma   90.00
#
_symmetry.space_group_name_H-M   'P 1'
#
loop_
_entity.id
_entity.type
_entity.pdbx_description
1 polymer ?
#
loop_
_entity_poly.entity_id
_entity_poly.type
_entity_poly.pdbx_seq_one_letter_code
_entity_poly.pdbx_strand_id
1 'polypeptide(L)'
;QDNIGSYQDEPMGIPKISYDFQAPLGEFGLEHPSYRYLRTIHSFLADFGSNLAPMETVLPEGWEKMTPENRDDLRYAARMKDDSGFIFMINFQDHDTLRHDMDGLQLQLNLRNETLRIPEQGTFTLPKDESMILPFNLMLGSARLRYATAQPLMKINDNSIDHYIFFAPEGMKPEYCFDARTVKGKAKYAVTSGLKSTITVTPRNGKKIKITTLNHEQALNAIKVDGQLLITTATVLPTAEGITLQQLGNNAFDYILYPSAKGWQSQTVQVQPVSPECR
;
A
#
# COMPACT_ATOMS: atom_id res chain seq x y z
N GLN A 1 22.31 6.57 3.40
CA GLN A 1 22.75 6.91 4.76
C GLN A 1 23.73 5.84 5.18
N ASP A 2 24.94 6.27 5.49
CA ASP A 2 25.97 5.36 5.94
C ASP A 2 25.51 4.75 7.26
N ASN A 3 25.52 3.44 7.34
CA ASN A 3 25.24 2.69 8.57
C ASN A 3 26.40 2.86 9.54
N ILE A 4 26.55 4.06 10.07
CA ILE A 4 27.57 4.34 11.07
C ILE A 4 27.27 3.47 12.28
N GLY A 5 28.14 2.52 12.53
CA GLY A 5 28.02 1.60 13.66
C GLY A 5 27.09 0.42 13.46
N SER A 6 26.83 0.01 12.21
CA SER A 6 26.11 -1.23 11.98
C SER A 6 26.97 -2.45 12.38
N TYR A 7 26.29 -3.55 12.67
CA TYR A 7 26.92 -4.83 12.99
C TYR A 7 27.93 -5.30 11.93
N GLN A 8 27.73 -4.91 10.68
CA GLN A 8 28.57 -5.30 9.54
C GLN A 8 29.93 -4.58 9.50
N ASP A 9 30.08 -3.49 10.24
CA ASP A 9 31.30 -2.69 10.22
C ASP A 9 32.43 -3.29 11.08
N GLU A 10 32.15 -4.32 11.87
CA GLU A 10 33.12 -4.97 12.74
C GLU A 10 33.51 -6.36 12.23
N PRO A 11 34.81 -6.67 12.16
CA PRO A 11 35.30 -8.00 11.74
C PRO A 11 34.76 -9.15 12.58
N MET A 12 34.40 -8.89 13.82
CA MET A 12 33.84 -9.87 14.76
C MET A 12 32.30 -9.75 14.88
N GLY A 13 31.67 -8.91 14.08
CA GLY A 13 30.26 -8.73 14.13
C GLY A 13 29.74 -7.98 15.36
N ILE A 14 30.59 -7.22 16.04
CA ILE A 14 30.19 -6.39 17.19
C ILE A 14 29.90 -4.98 16.73
N PRO A 15 28.70 -4.42 17.02
CA PRO A 15 28.36 -3.05 16.63
C PRO A 15 29.22 -2.03 17.38
N LYS A 16 29.65 -0.99 16.65
CA LYS A 16 30.48 0.11 17.21
C LYS A 16 29.67 1.09 18.04
N ILE A 17 28.48 1.44 17.55
CA ILE A 17 27.69 2.54 18.12
C ILE A 17 26.29 2.07 18.48
N SER A 18 25.64 1.31 17.61
CA SER A 18 24.22 0.98 17.73
C SER A 18 23.92 -0.46 17.39
N TYR A 19 22.90 -1.02 18.04
CA TYR A 19 22.31 -2.34 17.78
C TYR A 19 21.07 -2.26 16.88
N ASP A 20 20.83 -1.16 16.19
CA ASP A 20 19.58 -0.99 15.47
C ASP A 20 19.44 -1.93 14.25
N PHE A 21 20.53 -2.46 13.72
CA PHE A 21 20.55 -3.44 12.62
C PHE A 21 19.67 -3.03 11.43
N GLN A 22 19.53 -1.73 11.16
CA GLN A 22 18.64 -1.17 10.15
C GLN A 22 17.15 -1.49 10.42
N ALA A 23 16.78 -1.57 11.68
CA ALA A 23 15.38 -1.67 12.06
C ALA A 23 14.55 -0.54 11.42
N PRO A 24 13.27 -0.77 11.11
CA PRO A 24 12.41 0.28 10.52
C PRO A 24 12.39 1.59 11.31
N LEU A 25 12.47 1.50 12.63
CA LEU A 25 12.76 2.62 13.53
C LEU A 25 14.10 2.38 14.19
N GLY A 26 15.06 3.23 13.89
CA GLY A 26 16.39 3.16 14.49
C GLY A 26 16.39 3.52 15.96
N GLU A 27 17.49 3.22 16.64
CA GLU A 27 17.69 3.46 18.08
C GLU A 27 17.42 4.91 18.49
N PHE A 28 17.72 5.86 17.61
CA PHE A 28 17.49 7.29 17.85
C PHE A 28 16.14 7.81 17.31
N GLY A 29 15.21 6.92 17.01
CA GLY A 29 13.89 7.27 16.48
C GLY A 29 13.85 7.73 15.03
N LEU A 30 14.92 7.47 14.26
CA LEU A 30 14.96 7.77 12.84
C LEU A 30 14.17 6.71 12.05
N GLU A 31 13.32 7.18 11.13
CA GLU A 31 12.61 6.30 10.21
C GLU A 31 13.53 5.86 9.07
N HIS A 32 13.73 4.55 8.91
CA HIS A 32 14.34 3.99 7.71
C HIS A 32 13.30 3.81 6.59
N PRO A 33 13.69 3.72 5.32
CA PRO A 33 12.75 3.53 4.21
C PRO A 33 11.81 2.33 4.40
N SER A 34 12.29 1.25 5.01
CA SER A 34 11.50 0.05 5.33
C SER A 34 10.29 0.33 6.23
N TYR A 35 10.34 1.36 7.07
CA TYR A 35 9.21 1.77 7.91
C TYR A 35 7.98 2.16 7.08
N ARG A 36 8.19 2.86 5.98
CA ARG A 36 7.09 3.33 5.10
C ARG A 36 6.45 2.16 4.34
N TYR A 37 7.25 1.20 3.89
CA TYR A 37 6.73 -0.03 3.28
C TYR A 37 5.92 -0.86 4.28
N LEU A 38 6.41 -1.05 5.50
CA LEU A 38 5.66 -1.72 6.55
C LEU A 38 4.36 -0.99 6.91
N ARG A 39 4.39 0.33 6.94
CA ARG A 39 3.21 1.15 7.22
C ARG A 39 2.12 0.96 6.16
N THR A 40 2.46 0.83 4.87
CA THR A 40 1.46 0.54 3.82
C THR A 40 0.78 -0.80 4.05
N ILE A 41 1.54 -1.84 4.39
CA ILE A 41 0.99 -3.17 4.71
C ILE A 41 0.14 -3.11 5.98
N HIS A 42 0.61 -2.44 7.02
CA HIS A 42 -0.16 -2.31 8.27
C HIS A 42 -1.46 -1.51 8.07
N SER A 43 -1.45 -0.47 7.23
CA SER A 43 -2.66 0.29 6.88
C SER A 43 -3.68 -0.60 6.14
N PHE A 44 -3.21 -1.41 5.20
CA PHE A 44 -4.05 -2.40 4.52
C PHE A 44 -4.64 -3.41 5.54
N LEU A 45 -3.83 -3.98 6.41
CA LEU A 45 -4.28 -4.96 7.39
C LEU A 45 -5.26 -4.35 8.41
N ALA A 46 -5.07 -3.09 8.82
CA ALA A 46 -5.97 -2.42 9.75
C ALA A 46 -7.40 -2.30 9.20
N ASP A 47 -7.56 -2.07 7.90
CA ASP A 47 -8.87 -1.82 7.29
C ASP A 47 -9.44 -3.01 6.50
N PHE A 48 -8.60 -3.92 6.03
CA PHE A 48 -9.00 -5.09 5.24
C PHE A 48 -8.66 -6.43 5.91
N GLY A 49 -7.99 -6.40 7.07
CA GLY A 49 -7.61 -7.61 7.80
C GLY A 49 -8.79 -8.48 8.21
N SER A 50 -9.94 -7.89 8.54
CA SER A 50 -11.16 -8.63 8.83
C SER A 50 -11.71 -9.41 7.62
N ASN A 51 -11.46 -8.91 6.40
CA ASN A 51 -11.75 -9.66 5.19
C ASN A 51 -10.73 -10.78 4.97
N LEU A 52 -9.45 -10.50 5.23
CA LEU A 52 -8.33 -11.42 4.99
C LEU A 52 -8.26 -12.56 5.99
N ALA A 53 -8.55 -12.31 7.27
CA ALA A 53 -8.38 -13.28 8.35
C ALA A 53 -9.09 -14.64 8.12
N PRO A 54 -10.35 -14.70 7.65
CA PRO A 54 -11.05 -15.95 7.41
C PRO A 54 -10.70 -16.61 6.06
N MET A 55 -9.79 -16.04 5.27
CA MET A 55 -9.42 -16.55 3.94
C MET A 55 -8.39 -17.67 4.05
N GLU A 56 -8.53 -18.66 3.21
CA GLU A 56 -7.55 -19.75 3.05
C GLU A 56 -6.46 -19.34 2.07
N THR A 57 -5.28 -19.93 2.21
CA THR A 57 -4.17 -19.74 1.27
C THR A 57 -4.35 -20.72 0.10
N VAL A 58 -4.30 -20.18 -1.11
CA VAL A 58 -4.30 -20.93 -2.36
C VAL A 58 -3.00 -20.66 -3.08
N LEU A 59 -2.21 -21.69 -3.28
CA LEU A 59 -0.94 -21.63 -3.98
C LEU A 59 -1.14 -21.98 -5.46
N PRO A 60 -0.31 -21.46 -6.37
CA PRO A 60 -0.36 -21.81 -7.78
C PRO A 60 0.00 -23.27 -8.01
N GLU A 61 -0.51 -23.85 -9.09
CA GLU A 61 -0.10 -25.19 -9.51
C GLU A 61 1.42 -25.21 -9.78
N GLY A 62 2.08 -26.25 -9.27
CA GLY A 62 3.53 -26.42 -9.46
C GLY A 62 4.42 -25.58 -8.53
N TRP A 63 3.86 -24.90 -7.54
CA TRP A 63 4.62 -24.08 -6.59
C TRP A 63 5.74 -24.87 -5.89
N GLU A 64 5.58 -26.16 -5.68
CA GLU A 64 6.57 -27.04 -5.04
C GLU A 64 7.86 -27.19 -5.87
N LYS A 65 7.78 -26.88 -7.17
CA LYS A 65 8.92 -26.98 -8.09
C LYS A 65 9.66 -25.65 -8.22
N MET A 66 9.12 -24.58 -7.62
CA MET A 66 9.73 -23.27 -7.71
C MET A 66 10.99 -23.20 -6.85
N THR A 67 12.10 -22.77 -7.46
CA THR A 67 13.39 -22.60 -6.81
C THR A 67 13.84 -21.15 -6.90
N PRO A 68 14.88 -20.74 -6.14
CA PRO A 68 15.46 -19.40 -6.27
C PRO A 68 15.90 -19.04 -7.69
N GLU A 69 16.30 -20.01 -8.50
CA GLU A 69 16.79 -19.83 -9.87
C GLU A 69 15.65 -19.56 -10.88
N ASN A 70 14.38 -19.82 -10.52
CA ASN A 70 13.25 -19.49 -11.38
C ASN A 70 12.99 -17.97 -11.37
N ARG A 71 13.71 -17.24 -12.23
CA ARG A 71 13.63 -15.77 -12.33
C ARG A 71 12.49 -15.27 -13.21
N ASP A 72 12.08 -16.09 -14.17
CA ASP A 72 11.04 -15.77 -15.16
C ASP A 72 9.64 -16.16 -14.69
N ASP A 73 9.54 -16.91 -13.61
CA ASP A 73 8.26 -17.37 -13.06
C ASP A 73 7.71 -16.37 -12.04
N LEU A 74 6.44 -16.00 -12.22
CA LEU A 74 5.74 -15.13 -11.26
C LEU A 74 5.53 -15.85 -9.94
N ARG A 75 6.03 -15.25 -8.87
CA ARG A 75 5.81 -15.71 -7.50
C ARG A 75 4.57 -15.06 -6.92
N TYR A 76 3.54 -15.86 -6.69
CA TYR A 76 2.27 -15.38 -6.14
C TYR A 76 1.57 -16.43 -5.28
N ALA A 77 0.68 -15.94 -4.45
CA ALA A 77 -0.30 -16.75 -3.73
C ALA A 77 -1.61 -15.96 -3.63
N ALA A 78 -2.71 -16.66 -3.54
CA ALA A 78 -3.99 -16.03 -3.23
C ALA A 78 -4.41 -16.33 -1.80
N ARG A 79 -5.06 -15.36 -1.17
CA ARG A 79 -5.89 -15.57 0.03
C ARG A 79 -7.33 -15.38 -0.40
N MET A 80 -8.16 -16.41 -0.22
CA MET A 80 -9.53 -16.35 -0.73
C MET A 80 -10.52 -17.09 0.17
N LYS A 81 -11.77 -16.62 0.12
CA LYS A 81 -12.95 -17.26 0.68
C LYS A 81 -14.15 -16.96 -0.22
N ASP A 82 -14.95 -17.97 -0.52
CA ASP A 82 -16.19 -17.84 -1.31
C ASP A 82 -16.02 -17.04 -2.62
N ASP A 83 -14.98 -17.39 -3.39
CA ASP A 83 -14.61 -16.73 -4.66
C ASP A 83 -14.22 -15.24 -4.54
N SER A 84 -13.95 -14.74 -3.34
CA SER A 84 -13.47 -13.39 -3.05
C SER A 84 -12.10 -13.42 -2.37
N GLY A 85 -11.21 -12.50 -2.68
CA GLY A 85 -9.91 -12.53 -2.06
C GLY A 85 -8.92 -11.49 -2.54
N PHE A 86 -7.65 -11.80 -2.27
CA PHE A 86 -6.50 -10.98 -2.63
C PHE A 86 -5.41 -11.88 -3.21
N ILE A 87 -4.74 -11.39 -4.26
CA ILE A 87 -3.56 -12.01 -4.86
C ILE A 87 -2.35 -11.23 -4.40
N PHE A 88 -1.42 -11.92 -3.77
CA PHE A 88 -0.12 -11.39 -3.35
C PHE A 88 0.93 -11.82 -4.36
N MET A 89 1.62 -10.87 -4.95
CA MET A 89 2.68 -11.10 -5.92
C MET A 89 3.95 -10.44 -5.46
N ILE A 90 5.10 -11.05 -5.76
CA ILE A 90 6.40 -10.53 -5.40
C ILE A 90 7.41 -10.81 -6.52
N ASN A 91 8.19 -9.78 -6.88
CA ASN A 91 9.32 -9.88 -7.80
C ASN A 91 10.63 -9.48 -7.10
N PHE A 92 10.75 -9.82 -5.83
CA PHE A 92 11.95 -9.60 -5.03
C PHE A 92 12.59 -10.92 -4.65
N GLN A 93 13.91 -10.95 -4.65
CA GLN A 93 14.69 -12.02 -4.03
C GLN A 93 16.00 -11.44 -3.52
N ASP A 94 16.27 -11.68 -2.24
CA ASP A 94 17.51 -11.23 -1.62
C ASP A 94 18.73 -11.92 -2.27
N HIS A 95 19.81 -11.17 -2.40
CA HIS A 95 21.06 -11.59 -3.05
C HIS A 95 20.95 -12.00 -4.53
N ASP A 96 19.85 -11.69 -5.22
CA ASP A 96 19.69 -11.93 -6.66
C ASP A 96 19.70 -10.62 -7.46
N THR A 97 20.82 -10.32 -8.10
CA THR A 97 20.99 -9.13 -8.94
C THR A 97 20.48 -9.34 -10.37
N LEU A 98 20.17 -10.58 -10.78
CA LEU A 98 19.79 -10.94 -12.14
C LEU A 98 18.28 -10.90 -12.40
N ARG A 99 17.46 -10.65 -11.37
CA ARG A 99 16.03 -10.45 -11.58
C ARG A 99 15.77 -9.22 -12.44
N HIS A 100 14.69 -9.27 -13.21
CA HIS A 100 14.28 -8.23 -14.14
C HIS A 100 12.78 -7.95 -13.99
N ASP A 101 12.30 -6.92 -14.68
CA ASP A 101 10.88 -6.62 -14.74
C ASP A 101 10.12 -7.78 -15.39
N MET A 102 9.00 -8.15 -14.82
CA MET A 102 8.11 -9.18 -15.37
C MET A 102 7.01 -8.50 -16.17
N ASP A 103 7.21 -8.46 -17.49
CA ASP A 103 6.29 -7.84 -18.43
C ASP A 103 5.22 -8.80 -18.95
N GLY A 104 4.16 -8.24 -19.49
CA GLY A 104 3.14 -9.00 -20.19
C GLY A 104 2.28 -9.89 -19.29
N LEU A 105 2.20 -9.60 -18.02
CA LEU A 105 1.45 -10.40 -17.05
C LEU A 105 -0.07 -10.21 -17.22
N GLN A 106 -0.79 -11.31 -17.18
CA GLN A 106 -2.24 -11.37 -17.03
C GLN A 106 -2.59 -12.56 -16.15
N LEU A 107 -3.31 -12.35 -15.09
CA LEU A 107 -3.71 -13.41 -14.17
C LEU A 107 -5.02 -14.05 -14.62
N GLN A 108 -5.15 -15.35 -14.49
CA GLN A 108 -6.40 -16.08 -14.68
C GLN A 108 -6.77 -16.83 -13.41
N LEU A 109 -7.94 -16.51 -12.87
CA LEU A 109 -8.51 -17.18 -11.70
C LEU A 109 -9.67 -18.05 -12.13
N ASN A 110 -9.55 -19.35 -11.92
CA ASN A 110 -10.63 -20.30 -12.15
C ASN A 110 -11.44 -20.42 -10.86
N LEU A 111 -12.50 -19.63 -10.77
CA LEU A 111 -13.42 -19.58 -9.64
C LEU A 111 -14.56 -20.59 -9.86
N ARG A 112 -15.38 -20.83 -8.82
CA ARG A 112 -16.46 -21.86 -8.88
C ARG A 112 -17.41 -21.66 -10.05
N ASN A 113 -17.79 -20.41 -10.34
CA ASN A 113 -18.84 -20.09 -11.31
C ASN A 113 -18.35 -19.20 -12.47
N GLU A 114 -17.10 -18.76 -12.45
CA GLU A 114 -16.55 -17.90 -13.50
C GLU A 114 -15.04 -18.08 -13.62
N THR A 115 -14.51 -17.77 -14.79
CA THR A 115 -13.08 -17.51 -14.98
C THR A 115 -12.88 -16.00 -15.03
N LEU A 116 -12.10 -15.46 -14.09
CA LEU A 116 -11.78 -14.05 -14.01
C LEU A 116 -10.37 -13.80 -14.54
N ARG A 117 -10.22 -12.85 -15.46
CA ARG A 117 -8.90 -12.38 -15.92
C ARG A 117 -8.61 -11.00 -15.35
N ILE A 118 -7.36 -10.78 -14.94
CA ILE A 118 -6.89 -9.51 -14.34
C ILE A 118 -5.58 -9.07 -15.02
N PRO A 119 -5.59 -7.96 -15.76
CA PRO A 119 -6.76 -7.22 -16.23
C PRO A 119 -7.58 -8.05 -17.23
N GLU A 120 -8.84 -7.69 -17.47
CA GLU A 120 -9.69 -8.36 -18.49
C GLU A 120 -9.09 -8.24 -19.89
N GLN A 121 -8.47 -7.09 -20.19
CA GLN A 121 -7.82 -6.79 -21.45
C GLN A 121 -6.44 -6.19 -21.23
N GLY A 122 -5.49 -6.57 -22.06
CA GLY A 122 -4.10 -6.13 -21.95
C GLY A 122 -3.34 -6.88 -20.87
N THR A 123 -2.23 -6.31 -20.45
CA THR A 123 -1.28 -6.89 -19.50
C THR A 123 -0.74 -5.81 -18.58
N PHE A 124 -0.03 -6.23 -17.54
CA PHE A 124 0.70 -5.35 -16.65
C PHE A 124 2.15 -5.80 -16.47
N THR A 125 2.95 -4.94 -15.90
CA THR A 125 4.32 -5.22 -15.50
C THR A 125 4.40 -5.30 -13.98
N LEU A 126 5.11 -6.29 -13.45
CA LEU A 126 5.58 -6.31 -12.07
C LEU A 126 7.07 -6.00 -12.07
N PRO A 127 7.48 -4.76 -11.72
CA PRO A 127 8.88 -4.37 -11.75
C PRO A 127 9.74 -5.22 -10.83
N LYS A 128 11.03 -5.23 -11.09
CA LYS A 128 12.03 -5.78 -10.19
C LYS A 128 11.94 -5.10 -8.82
N ASP A 129 12.12 -5.90 -7.78
CA ASP A 129 12.12 -5.49 -6.37
C ASP A 129 10.76 -4.94 -5.86
N GLU A 130 9.69 -5.13 -6.65
CA GLU A 130 8.34 -4.72 -6.30
C GLU A 130 7.46 -5.89 -5.84
N SER A 131 6.45 -5.52 -5.08
CA SER A 131 5.37 -6.42 -4.65
C SER A 131 4.02 -5.73 -4.78
N MET A 132 2.96 -6.51 -4.97
CA MET A 132 1.62 -5.94 -5.04
C MET A 132 0.54 -6.88 -4.51
N ILE A 133 -0.55 -6.29 -4.03
CA ILE A 133 -1.72 -6.99 -3.52
C ILE A 133 -2.93 -6.53 -4.34
N LEU A 134 -3.47 -7.43 -5.16
CA LEU A 134 -4.63 -7.13 -6.01
C LEU A 134 -5.89 -7.79 -5.47
N PRO A 135 -6.99 -7.03 -5.28
CA PRO A 135 -8.25 -7.57 -4.82
C PRO A 135 -9.05 -8.19 -5.98
N PHE A 136 -9.78 -9.25 -5.70
CA PHE A 136 -10.77 -9.80 -6.61
C PHE A 136 -12.06 -10.15 -5.88
N ASN A 137 -13.19 -9.91 -6.54
CA ASN A 137 -14.55 -10.13 -6.03
C ASN A 137 -14.80 -9.54 -4.63
N LEU A 138 -14.13 -8.44 -4.30
CA LEU A 138 -14.21 -7.77 -3.01
C LEU A 138 -15.46 -6.90 -2.91
N MET A 139 -16.16 -6.97 -1.79
CA MET A 139 -17.27 -6.05 -1.50
C MET A 139 -16.75 -4.72 -0.98
N LEU A 140 -17.03 -3.65 -1.69
CA LEU A 140 -16.82 -2.28 -1.25
C LEU A 140 -18.21 -1.67 -0.94
N GLY A 141 -18.55 -1.58 0.36
CA GLY A 141 -19.94 -1.35 0.74
C GLY A 141 -20.84 -2.43 0.13
N SER A 142 -21.84 -2.01 -0.67
CA SER A 142 -22.73 -2.93 -1.40
C SER A 142 -22.42 -3.07 -2.89
N ALA A 143 -21.30 -2.53 -3.36
CA ALA A 143 -20.79 -2.75 -4.71
C ALA A 143 -19.75 -3.87 -4.73
N ARG A 144 -19.91 -4.85 -5.63
CA ARG A 144 -18.92 -5.91 -5.83
C ARG A 144 -17.85 -5.43 -6.82
N LEU A 145 -16.66 -5.22 -6.32
CA LEU A 145 -15.46 -5.01 -7.13
C LEU A 145 -15.01 -6.36 -7.67
N ARG A 146 -15.17 -6.62 -8.96
CA ARG A 146 -14.70 -7.87 -9.58
C ARG A 146 -13.18 -7.98 -9.51
N TYR A 147 -12.50 -6.87 -9.82
CA TYR A 147 -11.05 -6.72 -9.61
C TYR A 147 -10.64 -5.26 -9.66
N ALA A 148 -9.47 -4.98 -9.15
CA ALA A 148 -8.73 -3.77 -9.44
C ALA A 148 -7.28 -4.12 -9.76
N THR A 149 -6.68 -3.35 -10.70
CA THR A 149 -5.23 -3.30 -10.92
C THR A 149 -4.60 -2.17 -10.09
N ALA A 150 -5.14 -1.95 -8.91
CA ALA A 150 -4.68 -1.03 -7.88
C ALA A 150 -4.75 -1.74 -6.53
N GLN A 151 -3.80 -1.44 -5.67
CA GLN A 151 -3.69 -2.04 -4.35
C GLN A 151 -4.53 -1.29 -3.33
N PRO A 152 -5.38 -1.95 -2.54
CA PRO A 152 -6.09 -1.30 -1.44
C PRO A 152 -5.12 -0.88 -0.34
N LEU A 153 -5.29 0.32 0.18
CA LEU A 153 -4.44 0.90 1.22
C LEU A 153 -5.18 1.08 2.54
N MET A 154 -6.27 1.85 2.53
CA MET A 154 -7.03 2.15 3.74
C MET A 154 -8.45 2.61 3.42
N LYS A 155 -9.28 2.73 4.46
CA LYS A 155 -10.60 3.40 4.44
C LYS A 155 -10.52 4.66 5.26
N ILE A 156 -11.16 5.72 4.79
CA ILE A 156 -11.23 6.99 5.51
C ILE A 156 -12.69 7.44 5.69
N ASN A 157 -12.91 8.36 6.63
CA ASN A 157 -14.20 8.94 6.89
C ASN A 157 -14.42 10.17 6.00
N ASP A 158 -15.45 10.16 5.16
CA ASP A 158 -15.81 11.30 4.30
C ASP A 158 -17.29 11.57 4.39
N ASN A 159 -17.73 12.30 5.40
CA ASN A 159 -19.11 12.79 5.54
C ASN A 159 -20.20 11.72 5.27
N SER A 160 -20.10 10.57 5.89
CA SER A 160 -21.00 9.41 5.73
C SER A 160 -20.90 8.68 4.37
N ILE A 161 -19.89 8.96 3.56
CA ILE A 161 -19.58 8.22 2.34
C ILE A 161 -18.43 7.26 2.67
N ASP A 162 -18.57 6.00 2.28
CA ASP A 162 -17.47 5.05 2.36
C ASP A 162 -16.41 5.46 1.35
N HIS A 163 -15.26 5.88 1.84
CA HIS A 163 -14.16 6.31 0.99
C HIS A 163 -12.96 5.37 1.13
N TYR A 164 -12.65 4.70 0.04
CA TYR A 164 -11.54 3.76 -0.06
C TYR A 164 -10.35 4.45 -0.72
N ILE A 165 -9.19 4.30 -0.12
CA ILE A 165 -7.93 4.75 -0.69
C ILE A 165 -7.20 3.53 -1.23
N PHE A 166 -6.88 3.60 -2.50
CA PHE A 166 -6.05 2.65 -3.22
C PHE A 166 -4.78 3.35 -3.71
N PHE A 167 -3.82 2.61 -4.17
CA PHE A 167 -2.71 3.17 -4.91
C PHE A 167 -2.35 2.29 -6.11
N ALA A 168 -1.71 2.90 -7.11
CA ALA A 168 -1.12 2.19 -8.21
C ALA A 168 0.29 1.74 -7.80
N PRO A 169 0.55 0.43 -7.67
CA PRO A 169 1.92 -0.05 -7.58
C PRO A 169 2.73 0.43 -8.79
N GLU A 170 4.04 0.47 -8.66
CA GLU A 170 4.91 0.84 -9.78
C GLU A 170 4.64 -0.08 -10.98
N GLY A 171 4.71 0.47 -12.19
CA GLY A 171 4.42 -0.26 -13.43
C GLY A 171 2.94 -0.52 -13.74
N MET A 172 2.01 -0.24 -12.81
CA MET A 172 0.58 -0.52 -12.98
C MET A 172 -0.19 0.65 -13.58
N LYS A 173 -1.09 0.32 -14.53
CA LYS A 173 -2.17 1.22 -14.98
C LYS A 173 -3.44 0.86 -14.22
N PRO A 174 -3.88 1.72 -13.27
CA PRO A 174 -4.98 1.37 -12.40
C PRO A 174 -6.31 1.36 -13.14
N GLU A 175 -7.03 0.25 -13.01
CA GLU A 175 -8.42 0.13 -13.41
C GLU A 175 -9.25 -0.58 -12.34
N TYR A 176 -10.55 -0.30 -12.34
CA TYR A 176 -11.54 -0.90 -11.46
C TYR A 176 -12.66 -1.49 -12.30
N CYS A 177 -12.96 -2.75 -12.11
CA CYS A 177 -14.06 -3.44 -12.75
C CYS A 177 -15.08 -3.88 -11.70
N PHE A 178 -16.28 -3.33 -11.75
CA PHE A 178 -17.38 -3.69 -10.86
C PHE A 178 -18.34 -4.67 -11.54
N ASP A 179 -19.01 -5.48 -10.75
CA ASP A 179 -20.14 -6.26 -11.24
C ASP A 179 -21.31 -5.29 -11.58
N ALA A 180 -21.65 -5.20 -12.87
CA ALA A 180 -22.71 -4.33 -13.37
C ALA A 180 -24.10 -4.58 -12.71
N ARG A 181 -24.30 -5.77 -12.13
CA ARG A 181 -25.51 -6.10 -11.39
C ARG A 181 -25.56 -5.42 -10.02
N THR A 182 -24.44 -4.97 -9.49
CA THR A 182 -24.34 -4.34 -8.15
C THR A 182 -24.24 -2.82 -8.21
N VAL A 183 -23.94 -2.23 -9.35
CA VAL A 183 -23.77 -0.77 -9.52
C VAL A 183 -24.73 -0.19 -10.53
N LYS A 184 -24.99 1.12 -10.42
CA LYS A 184 -25.76 1.92 -11.39
C LYS A 184 -24.79 2.63 -12.32
N GLY A 185 -25.08 2.61 -13.63
CA GLY A 185 -24.28 3.31 -14.63
C GLY A 185 -22.97 2.61 -14.95
N LYS A 186 -21.87 3.35 -14.93
CA LYS A 186 -20.55 2.85 -15.32
C LYS A 186 -20.02 1.80 -14.35
N ALA A 187 -19.57 0.66 -14.86
CA ALA A 187 -19.01 -0.44 -14.07
C ALA A 187 -17.49 -0.59 -14.23
N LYS A 188 -16.88 0.02 -15.24
CA LYS A 188 -15.43 -0.08 -15.48
C LYS A 188 -14.80 1.32 -15.56
N TYR A 189 -13.71 1.51 -14.83
CA TYR A 189 -13.01 2.80 -14.70
C TYR A 189 -11.52 2.56 -14.91
N ALA A 190 -10.94 3.18 -15.93
CA ALA A 190 -9.50 3.39 -16.04
C ALA A 190 -9.20 4.77 -15.45
N VAL A 191 -8.20 4.86 -14.60
CA VAL A 191 -7.85 6.10 -13.89
C VAL A 191 -6.34 6.35 -13.99
N THR A 192 -5.97 7.62 -13.84
CA THR A 192 -4.56 8.00 -13.64
C THR A 192 -4.34 8.15 -12.15
N SER A 193 -3.26 7.56 -11.61
CA SER A 193 -2.93 7.68 -10.19
C SER A 193 -2.60 9.13 -9.79
N GLY A 194 -2.92 9.50 -8.57
CA GLY A 194 -2.67 10.81 -7.98
C GLY A 194 -3.85 11.32 -7.15
N LEU A 195 -3.63 12.38 -6.38
CA LEU A 195 -4.62 12.93 -5.44
C LEU A 195 -5.93 13.39 -6.09
N LYS A 196 -5.89 13.77 -7.36
CA LYS A 196 -7.10 14.18 -8.11
C LYS A 196 -7.85 13.01 -8.73
N SER A 197 -7.35 11.79 -8.58
CA SER A 197 -7.93 10.60 -9.15
C SER A 197 -8.98 9.99 -8.23
N THR A 198 -10.11 10.64 -8.10
CA THR A 198 -11.24 10.13 -7.32
C THR A 198 -12.41 9.79 -8.24
N ILE A 199 -12.86 8.54 -8.16
CA ILE A 199 -14.10 8.08 -8.79
C ILE A 199 -15.21 7.95 -7.75
N THR A 200 -16.44 8.15 -8.19
CA THR A 200 -17.64 7.88 -7.39
C THR A 200 -18.41 6.74 -8.03
N VAL A 201 -18.66 5.70 -7.27
CA VAL A 201 -19.46 4.54 -7.67
C VAL A 201 -20.79 4.60 -6.93
N THR A 202 -21.87 4.36 -7.65
CA THR A 202 -23.22 4.32 -7.07
C THR A 202 -23.71 2.88 -7.06
N PRO A 203 -23.71 2.21 -5.90
CA PRO A 203 -24.31 0.89 -5.79
C PRO A 203 -25.81 0.93 -6.09
N ARG A 204 -26.37 -0.21 -6.53
CA ARG A 204 -27.82 -0.32 -6.71
C ARG A 204 -28.57 -0.21 -5.39
N ASN A 205 -27.97 -0.74 -4.34
CA ASN A 205 -28.44 -0.68 -2.97
C ASN A 205 -27.37 -0.06 -2.08
N GLY A 206 -27.74 0.76 -1.11
CA GLY A 206 -26.82 1.35 -0.16
C GLY A 206 -26.26 2.71 -0.59
N LYS A 207 -25.22 3.11 0.12
CA LYS A 207 -24.58 4.43 -0.02
C LYS A 207 -23.64 4.48 -1.22
N LYS A 208 -23.45 5.66 -1.76
CA LYS A 208 -22.35 5.93 -2.71
C LYS A 208 -21.02 5.63 -2.04
N ILE A 209 -20.07 5.18 -2.84
CA ILE A 209 -18.69 4.98 -2.43
C ILE A 209 -17.76 5.86 -3.27
N LYS A 210 -16.68 6.30 -2.67
CA LYS A 210 -15.59 6.98 -3.36
C LYS A 210 -14.35 6.10 -3.35
N ILE A 211 -13.56 6.20 -4.40
CA ILE A 211 -12.24 5.56 -4.48
C ILE A 211 -11.26 6.61 -4.99
N THR A 212 -10.23 6.91 -4.19
CA THR A 212 -9.09 7.72 -4.62
C THR A 212 -7.89 6.80 -4.85
N THR A 213 -7.21 6.98 -5.99
CA THR A 213 -6.06 6.17 -6.36
C THR A 213 -4.79 7.02 -6.26
N LEU A 214 -3.99 6.80 -5.24
CA LEU A 214 -2.70 7.46 -5.07
C LEU A 214 -1.65 6.88 -6.03
N ASN A 215 -0.58 7.62 -6.30
CA ASN A 215 0.62 7.01 -6.86
C ASN A 215 1.43 6.31 -5.75
N HIS A 216 2.47 5.56 -6.15
CA HIS A 216 3.27 4.77 -5.21
C HIS A 216 3.93 5.65 -4.13
N GLU A 217 4.57 6.75 -4.52
CA GLU A 217 5.21 7.67 -3.58
C GLU A 217 4.22 8.26 -2.57
N GLN A 218 3.05 8.68 -3.04
CA GLN A 218 1.99 9.19 -2.15
C GLN A 218 1.52 8.12 -1.16
N ALA A 219 1.42 6.86 -1.58
CA ALA A 219 1.03 5.77 -0.71
C ALA A 219 2.06 5.49 0.39
N LEU A 220 3.36 5.54 0.07
CA LEU A 220 4.44 5.42 1.05
C LEU A 220 4.42 6.55 2.09
N ASN A 221 3.93 7.73 1.72
CA ASN A 221 3.83 8.91 2.58
C ASN A 221 2.45 9.07 3.23
N ALA A 222 1.51 8.14 2.96
CA ALA A 222 0.14 8.17 3.48
C ALA A 222 0.06 7.60 4.89
N ILE A 223 -0.72 8.27 5.73
CA ILE A 223 -1.04 7.84 7.10
C ILE A 223 -2.52 8.14 7.38
N LYS A 224 -3.18 7.29 8.14
CA LYS A 224 -4.53 7.56 8.62
C LYS A 224 -4.46 8.18 10.02
N VAL A 225 -5.03 9.38 10.16
CA VAL A 225 -5.11 10.12 11.41
C VAL A 225 -6.57 10.50 11.63
N ASP A 226 -7.17 10.06 12.73
CA ASP A 226 -8.58 10.33 13.08
C ASP A 226 -9.57 10.07 11.95
N GLY A 227 -9.32 8.99 11.20
CA GLY A 227 -10.15 8.61 10.04
C GLY A 227 -9.95 9.45 8.80
N GLN A 228 -8.98 10.35 8.76
CA GLN A 228 -8.58 11.17 7.61
C GLN A 228 -7.28 10.67 6.99
N LEU A 229 -7.05 10.97 5.73
CA LEU A 229 -5.81 10.70 5.02
C LEU A 229 -4.87 11.90 5.19
N LEU A 230 -3.72 11.68 5.81
CA LEU A 230 -2.60 12.61 5.82
C LEU A 230 -1.51 12.07 4.90
N ILE A 231 -0.99 12.91 4.00
CA ILE A 231 0.17 12.59 3.16
C ILE A 231 1.26 13.62 3.47
N THR A 232 2.41 13.14 3.93
CA THR A 232 3.56 14.00 4.27
C THR A 232 4.85 13.19 4.29
N THR A 233 5.96 13.84 3.97
CA THR A 233 7.31 13.29 4.14
C THR A 233 7.83 13.46 5.56
N ALA A 234 7.18 14.29 6.38
CA ALA A 234 7.54 14.47 7.78
C ALA A 234 7.23 13.22 8.62
N THR A 235 7.99 13.03 9.68
CA THR A 235 7.66 12.04 10.71
C THR A 235 6.41 12.48 11.47
N VAL A 236 5.44 11.59 11.63
CA VAL A 236 4.19 11.86 12.30
C VAL A 236 4.21 11.24 13.69
N LEU A 237 4.15 12.08 14.70
CA LEU A 237 4.17 11.67 16.11
C LEU A 237 2.79 11.90 16.72
N PRO A 238 2.07 10.84 17.13
CA PRO A 238 0.83 10.98 17.88
C PRO A 238 1.10 11.62 19.24
N THR A 239 0.23 12.51 19.65
CA THR A 239 0.24 13.15 20.98
C THR A 239 -1.14 13.04 21.63
N ALA A 240 -1.26 13.37 22.90
CA ALA A 240 -2.55 13.39 23.59
C ALA A 240 -3.52 14.45 23.00
N GLU A 241 -2.99 15.48 22.37
CA GLU A 241 -3.74 16.63 21.84
C GLU A 241 -3.90 16.61 20.32
N GLY A 242 -3.35 15.58 19.63
CA GLY A 242 -3.39 15.47 18.18
C GLY A 242 -2.14 14.83 17.60
N ILE A 243 -1.52 15.48 16.61
CA ILE A 243 -0.28 15.01 16.00
C ILE A 243 0.77 16.12 15.93
N THR A 244 2.02 15.74 16.07
CA THR A 244 3.16 16.61 15.74
C THR A 244 3.79 16.11 14.46
N LEU A 245 4.07 17.01 13.51
CA LEU A 245 4.85 16.76 12.31
C LEU A 245 6.27 17.26 12.53
N GLN A 246 7.24 16.38 12.36
CA GLN A 246 8.65 16.68 12.56
C GLN A 246 9.47 16.30 11.34
N GLN A 247 10.39 17.18 10.95
CA GLN A 247 11.35 16.89 9.90
C GLN A 247 12.74 17.35 10.31
N LEU A 248 13.70 16.45 10.17
CA LEU A 248 15.11 16.76 10.44
C LEU A 248 15.77 17.39 9.21
N GLY A 249 16.58 18.39 9.43
CA GLY A 249 17.46 18.97 8.41
C GLY A 249 16.80 19.94 7.42
N ASN A 250 15.48 20.09 7.40
CA ASN A 250 14.75 21.02 6.54
C ASN A 250 13.85 21.93 7.38
N ASN A 251 13.74 23.19 6.97
CA ASN A 251 12.90 24.17 7.65
C ASN A 251 11.44 24.19 7.17
N ALA A 252 11.12 23.42 6.13
CA ALA A 252 9.78 23.34 5.55
C ALA A 252 9.48 21.93 5.05
N PHE A 253 8.24 21.51 5.18
CA PHE A 253 7.70 20.31 4.60
C PHE A 253 6.25 20.56 4.16
N ASP A 254 5.80 19.81 3.17
CA ASP A 254 4.42 19.86 2.72
C ASP A 254 3.61 18.76 3.37
N TYR A 255 2.33 19.02 3.59
CA TYR A 255 1.37 18.01 3.97
C TYR A 255 0.04 18.21 3.25
N ILE A 256 -0.67 17.14 3.04
CA ILE A 256 -2.01 17.12 2.47
C ILE A 256 -2.90 16.36 3.44
N LEU A 257 -4.01 16.98 3.83
CA LEU A 257 -5.02 16.36 4.68
C LEU A 257 -6.34 16.26 3.90
N TYR A 258 -6.89 15.05 3.82
CA TYR A 258 -8.12 14.77 3.10
C TYR A 258 -9.09 13.90 3.91
N PRO A 259 -10.39 14.22 3.94
CA PRO A 259 -10.98 15.47 3.47
C PRO A 259 -10.40 16.65 4.25
N SER A 260 -10.46 17.86 3.63
CA SER A 260 -9.90 19.07 4.23
C SER A 260 -10.41 19.29 5.65
N ALA A 261 -9.51 19.67 6.53
CA ALA A 261 -9.72 19.76 7.97
C ALA A 261 -10.78 20.79 8.36
N LYS A 262 -11.97 20.34 8.63
CA LYS A 262 -12.89 21.11 9.48
C LYS A 262 -12.50 20.81 10.93
N GLY A 263 -12.00 21.83 11.65
CA GLY A 263 -11.69 21.72 13.08
C GLY A 263 -10.22 21.48 13.44
N TRP A 264 -9.32 21.30 12.49
CA TRP A 264 -7.89 21.27 12.78
C TRP A 264 -7.37 22.70 13.00
N GLN A 265 -6.72 22.90 14.13
CA GLN A 265 -5.98 24.13 14.42
C GLN A 265 -4.49 23.81 14.30
N SER A 266 -3.76 24.57 13.49
CA SER A 266 -2.30 24.44 13.44
C SER A 266 -1.67 25.44 14.39
N GLN A 267 -0.82 24.97 15.30
CA GLN A 267 0.17 25.80 15.96
C GLN A 267 1.50 25.57 15.30
N THR A 268 2.11 26.63 14.78
CA THR A 268 3.49 26.56 14.33
C THR A 268 4.39 26.61 15.55
N VAL A 269 4.91 25.46 15.96
CA VAL A 269 5.99 25.41 16.92
C VAL A 269 7.29 25.57 16.15
N GLN A 270 8.00 26.69 16.35
CA GLN A 270 9.39 26.78 15.89
C GLN A 270 10.23 25.82 16.72
N VAL A 271 10.57 24.68 16.15
CA VAL A 271 11.55 23.78 16.76
C VAL A 271 12.91 24.41 16.53
N GLN A 272 13.56 24.82 17.63
CA GLN A 272 14.96 25.19 17.55
C GLN A 272 15.76 23.96 17.11
N PRO A 273 16.73 24.11 16.19
CA PRO A 273 17.59 23.01 15.83
C PRO A 273 18.27 22.51 17.11
N VAL A 274 18.01 21.26 17.45
CA VAL A 274 18.82 20.57 18.46
C VAL A 274 20.20 20.45 17.82
N SER A 275 21.14 21.21 18.30
CA SER A 275 22.54 21.05 17.91
C SER A 275 22.94 19.60 18.24
N PRO A 276 23.50 18.84 17.32
CA PRO A 276 24.01 17.51 17.62
C PRO A 276 25.34 17.63 18.37
N GLU A 277 25.33 18.22 19.53
CA GLU A 277 26.42 18.04 20.49
C GLU A 277 26.14 16.73 21.23
N CYS A 278 26.49 15.62 20.57
CA CYS A 278 26.79 14.40 21.27
C CYS A 278 27.98 14.66 22.19
N ARG A 279 27.74 14.79 23.47
CA ARG A 279 28.77 14.63 24.50
C ARG A 279 28.83 13.16 24.91
#